data_b3cdb8ba768a8b89c2fac151376b261b
#
_entry.id   b3cdb8ba768a8b89c2fac151376b261b
#
_cell.length_a   1.000
_cell.length_b   1.000
_cell.length_c   1.000
_cell.angle_alpha   90.00
_cell.angle_beta   90.00
_cell.angle_gamma   90.00
#
_symmetry.space_group_name_H-M   'P 1'
#
loop_
_entity.id
_entity.type
_entity.pdbx_description
1 polymer ?
#
loop_
_entity_poly.entity_id
_entity_poly.type
_entity_poly.pdbx_seq_one_letter_code
_entity_poly.pdbx_strand_id
1 'polypeptide(L)'
;MLDTNVFIYAERSGKLIDFSQWERYGDVYISAVTVSELLAGVHYANSESRKTRRSAFVESLLAQMPVLRFNTEAARVHAGLFALLAKQGQMIGAHDLIIAATAIVHNCAVLTENIKAFSRIPGLETISFGKSNEVDG
;
A
#
# COMPACT_ATOMS: atom_id res chain seq x y z
N MET A 1 3.86 -5.36 3.26
CA MET A 1 2.61 -4.68 2.82
C MET A 1 2.91 -3.77 1.65
N LEU A 2 2.09 -3.80 0.63
CA LEU A 2 2.26 -2.97 -0.55
C LEU A 2 1.43 -1.69 -0.43
N ASP A 3 2.08 -0.53 -0.68
CA ASP A 3 1.39 0.73 -0.78
C ASP A 3 0.54 0.77 -2.06
N THR A 4 -0.53 1.55 -2.05
CA THR A 4 -1.50 1.63 -3.14
C THR A 4 -0.85 1.96 -4.48
N ASN A 5 0.14 2.85 -4.52
CA ASN A 5 0.79 3.24 -5.77
C ASN A 5 1.51 2.09 -6.48
N VAL A 6 1.95 1.07 -5.76
CA VAL A 6 2.54 -0.13 -6.36
C VAL A 6 1.51 -0.88 -7.21
N PHE A 7 0.29 -1.03 -6.69
CA PHE A 7 -0.80 -1.67 -7.41
C PHE A 7 -1.25 -0.84 -8.62
N ILE A 8 -1.35 0.48 -8.46
CA ILE A 8 -1.72 1.38 -9.55
C ILE A 8 -0.70 1.29 -10.67
N TYR A 9 0.58 1.24 -10.33
CA TYR A 9 1.64 1.06 -11.31
C TYR A 9 1.47 -0.25 -12.08
N ALA A 10 1.25 -1.36 -11.36
CA ALA A 10 1.06 -2.67 -11.98
C ALA A 10 -0.15 -2.68 -12.94
N GLU A 11 -1.27 -2.09 -12.52
CA GLU A 11 -2.48 -2.03 -13.34
C GLU A 11 -2.25 -1.20 -14.61
N ARG A 12 -1.63 -0.03 -14.49
CA ARG A 12 -1.41 0.90 -15.62
C ARG A 12 -0.36 0.40 -16.60
N SER A 13 0.71 -0.18 -16.09
CA SER A 13 1.82 -0.63 -16.94
C SER A 13 1.52 -1.94 -17.65
N GLY A 14 0.61 -2.75 -17.12
CA GLY A 14 0.36 -4.11 -17.60
C GLY A 14 1.54 -5.05 -17.37
N LYS A 15 2.56 -4.62 -16.63
CA LYS A 15 3.73 -5.42 -16.32
C LYS A 15 3.54 -6.19 -15.03
N LEU A 16 4.01 -7.43 -15.03
CA LEU A 16 4.08 -8.22 -13.80
C LEU A 16 5.20 -7.67 -12.90
N ILE A 17 4.93 -7.58 -11.61
CA ILE A 17 5.93 -7.21 -10.63
C ILE A 17 6.60 -8.49 -10.13
N ASP A 18 7.92 -8.54 -10.20
CA ASP A 18 8.69 -9.64 -9.64
C ASP A 18 8.95 -9.37 -8.16
N PHE A 19 8.20 -10.05 -7.29
CA PHE A 19 8.35 -9.91 -5.84
C PHE A 19 9.50 -10.72 -5.28
N SER A 20 10.18 -11.57 -6.08
CA SER A 20 11.27 -12.41 -5.59
C SER A 20 12.43 -11.59 -5.00
N GLN A 21 12.66 -10.38 -5.49
CA GLN A 21 13.68 -9.48 -4.97
C GLN A 21 13.43 -9.02 -3.53
N TRP A 22 12.19 -9.17 -3.03
CA TRP A 22 11.83 -8.82 -1.66
C TRP A 22 11.39 -10.03 -0.82
N GLU A 23 11.69 -11.22 -1.29
CA GLU A 23 11.28 -12.50 -0.66
C GLU A 23 11.71 -12.60 0.80
N ARG A 24 12.85 -12.02 1.15
CA ARG A 24 13.36 -11.98 2.53
C ARG A 24 12.45 -11.26 3.51
N TYR A 25 11.53 -10.44 3.03
CA TYR A 25 10.58 -9.71 3.87
C TYR A 25 9.30 -10.50 4.16
N GLY A 26 9.18 -11.69 3.60
CA GLY A 26 8.04 -12.58 3.83
C GLY A 26 6.92 -12.42 2.81
N ASP A 27 5.71 -12.74 3.25
CA ASP A 27 4.55 -12.74 2.38
C ASP A 27 4.06 -11.35 2.03
N VAL A 28 3.29 -11.27 0.96
CA VAL A 28 2.73 -10.03 0.43
C VAL A 28 1.32 -9.82 0.99
N TYR A 29 1.07 -8.62 1.51
CA TYR A 29 -0.21 -8.24 2.10
C TYR A 29 -0.72 -6.93 1.53
N ILE A 30 -2.04 -6.72 1.60
CA ILE A 30 -2.71 -5.48 1.19
C ILE A 30 -3.51 -4.95 2.38
N SER A 31 -3.49 -3.64 2.60
CA SER A 31 -4.30 -3.02 3.66
C SER A 31 -5.74 -2.81 3.21
N ALA A 32 -6.67 -2.81 4.17
CA ALA A 32 -8.08 -2.53 3.88
C ALA A 32 -8.28 -1.17 3.23
N VAL A 33 -7.51 -0.14 3.62
CA VAL A 33 -7.63 1.18 2.98
C VAL A 33 -7.15 1.17 1.53
N THR A 34 -6.13 0.37 1.22
CA THR A 34 -5.68 0.19 -0.16
C THR A 34 -6.76 -0.46 -1.01
N VAL A 35 -7.45 -1.47 -0.47
CA VAL A 35 -8.60 -2.08 -1.15
C VAL A 35 -9.65 -1.01 -1.48
N SER A 36 -9.96 -0.16 -0.52
CA SER A 36 -10.91 0.95 -0.72
C SER A 36 -10.47 1.89 -1.84
N GLU A 37 -9.20 2.28 -1.85
CA GLU A 37 -8.66 3.16 -2.89
C GLU A 37 -8.74 2.54 -4.28
N LEU A 38 -8.40 1.24 -4.39
CA LEU A 38 -8.46 0.53 -5.67
C LEU A 38 -9.90 0.38 -6.16
N LEU A 39 -10.83 0.06 -5.26
CA LEU A 39 -12.26 -0.03 -5.61
C LEU A 39 -12.84 1.33 -5.99
N ALA A 40 -12.43 2.40 -5.33
CA ALA A 40 -12.82 3.75 -5.73
C ALA A 40 -12.37 4.04 -7.16
N GLY A 41 -11.17 3.59 -7.53
CA GLY A 41 -10.67 3.71 -8.91
C GLY A 41 -11.54 3.00 -9.92
N VAL A 42 -12.18 1.88 -9.55
CA VAL A 42 -13.16 1.20 -10.41
C VAL A 42 -14.38 2.10 -10.66
N HIS A 43 -14.92 2.68 -9.59
CA HIS A 43 -16.09 3.55 -9.70
C HIS A 43 -15.81 4.83 -10.49
N TYR A 44 -14.60 5.36 -10.42
CA TYR A 44 -14.21 6.57 -11.14
C TYR A 44 -13.76 6.33 -12.59
N ALA A 45 -13.68 5.08 -13.02
CA ALA A 45 -13.32 4.78 -14.40
C ALA A 45 -14.34 5.38 -15.38
N ASN A 46 -13.85 5.98 -16.45
CA ASN A 46 -14.68 6.76 -17.37
C ASN A 46 -15.26 5.97 -18.55
N SER A 47 -15.17 4.65 -18.53
CA SER A 47 -15.78 3.78 -19.54
C SER A 47 -16.09 2.42 -18.92
N GLU A 48 -17.08 1.73 -19.49
CA GLU A 48 -17.44 0.40 -19.01
C GLU A 48 -16.32 -0.62 -19.22
N SER A 49 -15.56 -0.50 -20.29
CA SER A 49 -14.43 -1.40 -20.52
C SER A 49 -13.32 -1.21 -19.49
N ARG A 50 -13.05 0.03 -19.07
CA ARG A 50 -12.07 0.32 -18.01
C ARG A 50 -12.56 -0.15 -16.65
N LYS A 51 -13.84 0.05 -16.33
CA LYS A 51 -14.44 -0.47 -15.09
C LYS A 51 -14.29 -1.98 -15.02
N THR A 52 -14.65 -2.68 -16.08
CA THR A 52 -14.57 -4.13 -16.12
C THR A 52 -13.14 -4.61 -15.92
N ARG A 53 -12.18 -4.01 -16.59
CA ARG A 53 -10.76 -4.37 -16.49
C ARG A 53 -10.20 -4.10 -15.10
N ARG A 54 -10.47 -2.91 -14.54
CA ARG A 54 -10.02 -2.55 -13.18
C ARG A 54 -10.65 -3.44 -12.12
N SER A 55 -11.96 -3.72 -12.26
CA SER A 55 -12.66 -4.61 -11.34
C SER A 55 -12.05 -6.00 -11.36
N ALA A 56 -11.78 -6.55 -12.54
CA ALA A 56 -11.14 -7.85 -12.66
C ALA A 56 -9.75 -7.87 -12.01
N PHE A 57 -8.97 -6.81 -12.18
CA PHE A 57 -7.65 -6.67 -11.55
C PHE A 57 -7.77 -6.68 -10.03
N VAL A 58 -8.66 -5.86 -9.46
CA VAL A 58 -8.84 -5.77 -8.00
C VAL A 58 -9.32 -7.12 -7.43
N GLU A 59 -10.31 -7.74 -8.05
CA GLU A 59 -10.83 -9.03 -7.57
C GLU A 59 -9.75 -10.13 -7.65
N SER A 60 -8.89 -10.09 -8.66
CA SER A 60 -7.75 -11.00 -8.74
C SER A 60 -6.78 -10.81 -7.58
N LEU A 61 -6.50 -9.56 -7.20
CA LEU A 61 -5.65 -9.28 -6.03
C LEU A 61 -6.28 -9.81 -4.75
N LEU A 62 -7.57 -9.56 -4.56
CA LEU A 62 -8.29 -10.00 -3.34
C LEU A 62 -8.35 -11.51 -3.22
N ALA A 63 -8.34 -12.23 -4.35
CA ALA A 63 -8.31 -13.69 -4.36
C ALA A 63 -6.93 -14.25 -3.95
N GLN A 64 -5.87 -13.46 -4.07
CA GLN A 64 -4.50 -13.94 -3.90
C GLN A 64 -3.79 -13.39 -2.68
N MET A 65 -4.20 -12.22 -2.18
CA MET A 65 -3.51 -11.52 -1.09
C MET A 65 -4.40 -11.40 0.13
N PRO A 66 -3.89 -11.75 1.33
CA PRO A 66 -4.62 -11.45 2.56
C PRO A 66 -4.76 -9.95 2.76
N VAL A 67 -5.95 -9.53 3.21
CA VAL A 67 -6.24 -8.13 3.53
C VAL A 67 -6.05 -7.93 5.03
N LEU A 68 -5.18 -7.01 5.40
CA LEU A 68 -4.93 -6.66 6.79
C LEU A 68 -5.88 -5.54 7.24
N ARG A 69 -6.52 -5.77 8.37
CA ARG A 69 -7.55 -4.88 8.90
C ARG A 69 -6.97 -3.69 9.66
N PHE A 70 -7.66 -2.57 9.58
CA PHE A 70 -7.46 -1.46 10.50
C PHE A 70 -8.34 -1.69 11.73
N ASN A 71 -7.80 -2.39 12.71
CA ASN A 71 -8.50 -2.75 13.95
C ASN A 71 -8.21 -1.74 15.08
N THR A 72 -8.69 -2.02 16.30
CA THR A 72 -8.47 -1.14 17.44
C THR A 72 -6.99 -0.96 17.78
N GLU A 73 -6.19 -2.02 17.66
CA GLU A 73 -4.74 -1.92 17.84
C GLU A 73 -4.11 -0.95 16.84
N ALA A 74 -4.47 -1.09 15.57
CA ALA A 74 -3.99 -0.17 14.54
C ALA A 74 -4.46 1.25 14.78
N ALA A 75 -5.69 1.44 15.27
CA ALA A 75 -6.21 2.74 15.63
C ALA A 75 -5.41 3.40 16.77
N ARG A 76 -4.99 2.63 17.76
CA ARG A 76 -4.14 3.14 18.85
C ARG A 76 -2.78 3.59 18.35
N VAL A 77 -2.14 2.80 17.51
CA VAL A 77 -0.86 3.15 16.87
C VAL A 77 -1.03 4.38 16.00
N HIS A 78 -2.09 4.42 15.20
CA HIS A 78 -2.41 5.54 14.32
C HIS A 78 -2.55 6.85 15.11
N ALA A 79 -3.29 6.82 16.21
CA ALA A 79 -3.51 8.02 17.03
C ALA A 79 -2.19 8.57 17.59
N GLY A 80 -1.30 7.69 18.05
CA GLY A 80 0.02 8.08 18.55
C GLY A 80 0.90 8.68 17.45
N LEU A 81 0.93 8.05 16.29
CA LEU A 81 1.67 8.56 15.13
C LEU A 81 1.13 9.90 14.64
N PHE A 82 -0.19 10.02 14.58
CA PHE A 82 -0.85 11.27 14.18
C PHE A 82 -0.41 12.43 15.07
N ALA A 83 -0.47 12.23 16.40
CA ALA A 83 -0.06 13.25 17.37
C ALA A 83 1.43 13.60 17.24
N LEU A 84 2.28 12.58 17.08
CA LEU A 84 3.72 12.79 16.95
C LEU A 84 4.07 13.59 15.69
N LEU A 85 3.54 13.19 14.55
CA LEU A 85 3.82 13.87 13.28
C LEU A 85 3.27 15.28 13.26
N ALA A 86 2.10 15.51 13.84
CA ALA A 86 1.52 16.84 13.96
C ALA A 86 2.43 17.76 14.78
N LYS A 87 2.96 17.28 15.91
CA LYS A 87 3.89 18.07 16.74
C LYS A 87 5.19 18.41 16.02
N GLN A 88 5.68 17.49 15.19
CA GLN A 88 6.92 17.67 14.45
C GLN A 88 6.74 18.47 13.15
N GLY A 89 5.50 18.80 12.78
CA GLY A 89 5.21 19.46 11.51
C GLY A 89 5.56 18.58 10.30
N GLN A 90 5.44 17.26 10.45
CA GLN A 90 5.84 16.29 9.42
C GLN A 90 4.71 15.34 9.03
N MET A 91 3.48 15.86 9.00
CA MET A 91 2.32 15.05 8.65
C MET A 91 2.46 14.46 7.25
N ILE A 92 1.94 13.25 7.09
CA ILE A 92 1.84 12.56 5.81
C ILE A 92 0.38 12.43 5.39
N GLY A 93 0.12 11.91 4.19
CA GLY A 93 -1.24 11.71 3.71
C GLY A 93 -2.05 10.82 4.64
N ALA A 94 -3.37 11.08 4.73
CA ALA A 94 -4.25 10.39 5.66
C ALA A 94 -4.26 8.87 5.44
N HIS A 95 -4.35 8.42 4.19
CA HIS A 95 -4.35 7.00 3.87
C HIS A 95 -2.97 6.37 4.12
N ASP A 96 -1.89 7.08 3.83
CA ASP A 96 -0.54 6.62 4.10
C ASP A 96 -0.33 6.35 5.59
N LEU A 97 -0.89 7.21 6.43
CA LEU A 97 -0.80 7.03 7.88
C LEU A 97 -1.56 5.78 8.35
N ILE A 98 -2.71 5.50 7.75
CA ILE A 98 -3.48 4.28 8.03
C ILE A 98 -2.70 3.03 7.59
N ILE A 99 -2.08 3.08 6.41
CA ILE A 99 -1.23 1.99 5.90
C ILE A 99 -0.07 1.74 6.86
N ALA A 100 0.61 2.80 7.30
CA ALA A 100 1.75 2.72 8.21
C ALA A 100 1.35 2.08 9.55
N ALA A 101 0.25 2.53 10.15
CA ALA A 101 -0.23 2.00 11.41
C ALA A 101 -0.60 0.51 11.31
N THR A 102 -1.27 0.14 10.23
CA THR A 102 -1.63 -1.25 9.96
C THR A 102 -0.38 -2.12 9.81
N ALA A 103 0.62 -1.64 9.07
CA ALA A 103 1.87 -2.36 8.87
C ALA A 103 2.61 -2.58 10.19
N ILE A 104 2.69 -1.57 11.05
CA ILE A 104 3.36 -1.66 12.36
C ILE A 104 2.70 -2.74 13.21
N VAL A 105 1.38 -2.73 13.32
CA VAL A 105 0.62 -3.69 14.15
C VAL A 105 0.83 -5.13 13.67
N HIS A 106 0.97 -5.32 12.36
CA HIS A 106 1.15 -6.66 11.78
C HIS A 106 2.62 -7.01 11.51
N ASN A 107 3.56 -6.18 11.98
CA ASN A 107 5.01 -6.38 11.80
C ASN A 107 5.42 -6.53 10.34
N CYS A 108 4.82 -5.73 9.46
CA CYS A 108 5.12 -5.70 8.04
C CYS A 108 6.00 -4.52 7.68
N ALA A 109 6.93 -4.71 6.75
CA ALA A 109 7.56 -3.60 6.04
C ALA A 109 6.58 -3.06 4.99
N VAL A 110 6.74 -1.80 4.59
CA VAL A 110 5.93 -1.18 3.53
C VAL A 110 6.79 -1.02 2.28
N LEU A 111 6.34 -1.60 1.18
CA LEU A 111 6.93 -1.41 -0.14
C LEU A 111 6.20 -0.25 -0.82
N THR A 112 6.93 0.83 -1.14
CA THR A 112 6.33 2.08 -1.61
C THR A 112 7.28 2.85 -2.52
N GLU A 113 6.72 3.66 -3.42
CA GLU A 113 7.46 4.69 -4.13
C GLU A 113 7.66 5.94 -3.27
N ASN A 114 6.83 6.13 -2.25
CA ASN A 114 6.82 7.34 -1.41
C ASN A 114 7.66 7.16 -0.15
N ILE A 115 8.94 6.85 -0.34
CA ILE A 115 9.89 6.64 0.77
C ILE A 115 9.97 7.87 1.68
N LYS A 116 9.93 9.06 1.10
CA LYS A 116 10.04 10.29 1.88
C LYS A 116 8.97 10.40 2.97
N ALA A 117 7.73 10.05 2.65
CA ALA A 117 6.63 10.09 3.62
C ALA A 117 6.76 8.97 4.66
N PHE A 118 6.93 7.72 4.21
CA PHE A 118 6.96 6.58 5.12
C PHE A 118 8.21 6.55 6.01
N SER A 119 9.32 7.14 5.56
CA SER A 119 10.54 7.23 6.38
C SER A 119 10.38 8.13 7.60
N ARG A 120 9.34 8.97 7.65
CA ARG A 120 9.02 9.79 8.81
C ARG A 120 8.42 8.99 9.97
N ILE A 121 8.00 7.75 9.72
CA ILE A 121 7.30 6.92 10.70
C ILE A 121 8.31 6.13 11.52
N PRO A 122 8.44 6.42 12.82
CA PRO A 122 9.35 5.64 13.67
C PRO A 122 8.87 4.20 13.81
N GLY A 123 9.80 3.26 13.80
CA GLY A 123 9.51 1.84 13.96
C GLY A 123 9.00 1.13 12.72
N LEU A 124 8.85 1.83 11.60
CA LEU A 124 8.40 1.25 10.35
C LEU A 124 9.59 0.99 9.42
N GLU A 125 9.71 -0.26 8.96
CA GLU A 125 10.64 -0.59 7.89
C GLU A 125 10.02 -0.26 6.54
N THR A 126 10.73 0.50 5.71
CA THR A 126 10.29 0.87 4.38
C THR A 126 11.21 0.30 3.32
N ILE A 127 10.62 -0.13 2.21
CA ILE A 127 11.33 -0.70 1.07
C ILE A 127 10.99 0.15 -0.14
N SER A 128 12.02 0.61 -0.85
CA SER A 128 11.82 1.42 -2.04
C SER A 128 11.29 0.58 -3.20
N PHE A 129 10.18 0.99 -3.76
CA PHE A 129 9.69 0.50 -5.05
C PHE A 129 9.93 1.61 -6.09
N GLY A 130 11.04 1.50 -6.81
CA GLY A 130 11.37 2.41 -7.90
C GLY A 130 11.28 1.70 -9.25
N LYS A 131 11.28 2.47 -10.32
CA LYS A 131 11.28 1.91 -11.69
C LYS A 131 12.49 1.02 -11.96
N SER A 132 13.59 1.27 -11.27
CA SER A 132 14.80 0.44 -11.33
C SER A 132 14.60 -0.95 -10.76
N ASN A 133 13.52 -1.18 -10.01
CA ASN A 133 13.19 -2.48 -9.45
C ASN A 133 12.21 -3.26 -10.34
N GLU A 134 11.89 -2.73 -11.51
CA GLU A 134 11.14 -3.47 -12.51
C GLU A 134 12.02 -4.58 -13.08
N VAL A 135 11.39 -5.70 -13.40
CA VAL A 135 12.10 -6.76 -14.10
C VAL A 135 12.33 -6.30 -15.53
N ASP A 136 13.60 -6.11 -15.89
CA ASP A 136 13.98 -5.83 -17.26
C ASP A 136 13.89 -7.14 -18.07
N GLY A 137 12.89 -7.19 -18.87
CA GLY A 137 12.76 -8.29 -19.82
C GLY A 137 11.62 -9.17 -19.65
#